data_89a696f4d63cb69e8f55124d9ddf0238
#
_entry.id   89a696f4d63cb69e8f55124d9ddf0238
#
_cell.length_a   1.000
_cell.length_b   1.000
_cell.length_c   1.000
_cell.angle_alpha   90.00
_cell.angle_beta   90.00
_cell.angle_gamma   90.00
#
_symmetry.space_group_name_H-M   'P 1'
#
loop_
_entity.id
_entity.type
_entity.pdbx_description
1 polymer ?
#
loop_
_entity_poly.entity_id
_entity_poly.type
_entity_poly.pdbx_seq_one_letter_code
_entity_poly.pdbx_strand_id
1 'polypeptide(L)'
;FEKLIFFLKSFNINTDVFIFPRNNVFHLDVLKKFNFKTYRSIDQSWYKKVYKYNKLLGKISNLIDKVIPIQTNSVSPLIDKFGLTEVPTSILLISKNGIRTIVTNYSMFKKIKDGIDLAISQNECFHIWFHPSNFYYQTNKQFDLLKKIINYVNLKREQGLIEVKLLNQFN
;
A
#
# COMPACT_ATOMS: atom_id res chain seq x y z
N PHE A 1 1.73 17.06 17.17
CA PHE A 1 0.46 16.31 17.14
C PHE A 1 -0.69 17.17 17.71
N GLU A 2 -0.54 17.81 18.87
CA GLU A 2 -1.63 18.62 19.48
C GLU A 2 -2.21 19.65 18.50
N LYS A 3 -1.36 20.43 17.83
CA LYS A 3 -1.80 21.42 16.82
C LYS A 3 -2.54 20.75 15.66
N LEU A 4 -2.10 19.55 15.20
CA LEU A 4 -2.77 18.81 14.16
C LEU A 4 -4.17 18.36 14.60
N ILE A 5 -4.30 17.80 15.79
CA ILE A 5 -5.58 17.34 16.32
C ILE A 5 -6.54 18.52 16.52
N PHE A 6 -6.04 19.64 17.07
CA PHE A 6 -6.85 20.87 17.20
C PHE A 6 -7.35 21.34 15.82
N PHE A 7 -6.47 21.37 14.81
CA PHE A 7 -6.82 21.76 13.45
C PHE A 7 -7.87 20.81 12.84
N LEU A 8 -7.68 19.47 12.94
CA LEU A 8 -8.65 18.51 12.44
C LEU A 8 -10.03 18.67 13.08
N LYS A 9 -10.07 18.89 14.40
CA LYS A 9 -11.31 19.13 15.14
C LYS A 9 -12.01 20.42 14.69
N SER A 10 -11.28 21.49 14.39
CA SER A 10 -11.87 22.76 13.92
C SER A 10 -12.59 22.61 12.57
N PHE A 11 -12.23 21.60 11.76
CA PHE A 11 -12.91 21.23 10.51
C PHE A 11 -13.89 20.07 10.67
N ASN A 12 -14.18 19.67 11.91
CA ASN A 12 -15.04 18.51 12.20
C ASN A 12 -14.55 17.21 11.55
N ILE A 13 -13.22 17.08 11.35
CA ILE A 13 -12.59 15.88 10.80
C ILE A 13 -12.18 14.99 11.96
N ASN A 14 -12.81 13.81 12.03
CA ASN A 14 -12.42 12.75 12.96
C ASN A 14 -11.68 11.65 12.21
N THR A 15 -10.47 11.31 12.67
CA THR A 15 -9.67 10.21 12.10
C THR A 15 -8.94 9.47 13.20
N ASP A 16 -8.96 8.15 13.10
CA ASP A 16 -8.23 7.22 13.96
C ASP A 16 -7.12 6.47 13.19
N VAL A 17 -6.88 6.86 11.93
CA VAL A 17 -5.84 6.30 11.06
C VAL A 17 -4.71 7.30 10.85
N PHE A 18 -3.48 6.84 10.96
CA PHE A 18 -2.30 7.65 10.68
C PHE A 18 -1.42 7.04 9.59
N ILE A 19 -0.97 7.87 8.66
CA ILE A 19 -0.04 7.48 7.60
C ILE A 19 1.25 8.28 7.76
N PHE A 20 2.33 7.58 8.10
CA PHE A 20 3.62 8.22 8.30
C PHE A 20 4.21 8.76 6.99
N PRO A 21 4.78 9.97 7.00
CA PRO A 21 5.57 10.46 5.86
C PRO A 21 6.65 9.44 5.48
N ARG A 22 6.75 9.13 4.19
CA ARG A 22 7.68 8.12 3.64
C ARG A 22 7.54 6.72 4.24
N ASN A 23 6.39 6.42 4.88
CA ASN A 23 6.15 5.19 5.66
C ASN A 23 7.24 4.92 6.73
N ASN A 24 7.87 5.97 7.26
CA ASN A 24 8.87 5.84 8.31
C ASN A 24 8.16 5.86 9.67
N VAL A 25 7.97 4.68 10.24
CA VAL A 25 7.20 4.46 11.48
C VAL A 25 8.06 4.81 12.69
N PHE A 26 7.57 5.73 13.52
CA PHE A 26 8.19 6.15 14.78
C PHE A 26 7.17 6.81 15.72
N HIS A 27 7.48 6.96 17.00
CA HIS A 27 6.62 7.60 18.01
C HIS A 27 5.19 7.02 18.09
N LEU A 28 5.06 5.70 18.09
CA LEU A 28 3.78 5.00 18.18
C LEU A 28 3.06 5.26 19.50
N ASP A 29 3.81 5.44 20.59
CA ASP A 29 3.33 5.88 21.89
C ASP A 29 2.55 7.19 21.80
N VAL A 30 3.03 8.14 20.99
CA VAL A 30 2.35 9.41 20.74
C VAL A 30 1.05 9.20 19.97
N LEU A 31 1.02 8.32 18.95
CA LEU A 31 -0.21 7.99 18.24
C LEU A 31 -1.27 7.44 19.21
N LYS A 32 -0.87 6.53 20.08
CA LYS A 32 -1.76 5.96 21.10
C LYS A 32 -2.32 7.03 22.03
N LYS A 33 -1.48 7.95 22.51
CA LYS A 33 -1.89 9.09 23.37
C LYS A 33 -2.97 9.95 22.73
N PHE A 34 -2.95 10.11 21.39
CA PHE A 34 -3.92 10.90 20.63
C PHE A 34 -5.08 10.07 20.05
N ASN A 35 -5.31 8.87 20.56
CA ASN A 35 -6.41 7.97 20.20
C ASN A 35 -6.43 7.53 18.73
N PHE A 36 -5.28 7.56 18.04
CA PHE A 36 -5.16 6.81 16.80
C PHE A 36 -5.24 5.31 17.11
N LYS A 37 -5.80 4.55 16.19
CA LYS A 37 -6.00 3.10 16.34
C LYS A 37 -5.22 2.31 15.33
N THR A 38 -5.09 2.84 14.11
CA THR A 38 -4.48 2.15 12.97
C THR A 38 -3.41 3.00 12.33
N TYR A 39 -2.33 2.38 11.89
CA TYR A 39 -1.34 3.04 11.05
C TYR A 39 -0.87 2.16 9.90
N ARG A 40 -0.46 2.83 8.81
CA ARG A 40 0.15 2.16 7.67
C ARG A 40 1.65 2.02 7.87
N SER A 41 2.16 0.81 7.66
CA SER A 41 3.60 0.54 7.66
C SER A 41 4.15 0.18 6.28
N ILE A 42 5.43 -0.11 6.25
CA ILE A 42 6.20 -0.38 5.04
C ILE A 42 5.89 -1.78 4.48
N ASP A 43 5.87 -1.92 3.15
CA ASP A 43 5.88 -3.23 2.49
C ASP A 43 7.13 -4.05 2.90
N GLN A 44 7.00 -5.38 2.91
CA GLN A 44 8.08 -6.33 3.24
C GLN A 44 8.74 -6.91 1.99
N SER A 45 8.80 -6.15 0.90
CA SER A 45 9.34 -6.62 -0.38
C SER A 45 10.80 -7.06 -0.27
N TRP A 46 11.14 -8.16 -0.93
CA TRP A 46 12.46 -8.79 -0.91
C TRP A 46 13.61 -7.87 -1.31
N TYR A 47 13.39 -6.97 -2.27
CA TYR A 47 14.41 -6.02 -2.74
C TYR A 47 14.83 -5.01 -1.66
N LYS A 48 14.08 -4.85 -0.59
CA LYS A 48 14.48 -4.01 0.54
C LYS A 48 15.66 -4.59 1.32
N LYS A 49 15.78 -5.89 1.36
CA LYS A 49 16.98 -6.54 1.91
C LYS A 49 18.22 -6.13 1.09
N VAL A 50 18.09 -6.13 -0.25
CA VAL A 50 19.17 -5.69 -1.15
C VAL A 50 19.50 -4.20 -0.95
N TYR A 51 18.50 -3.35 -0.74
CA TYR A 51 18.68 -1.92 -0.45
C TYR A 51 19.55 -1.66 0.79
N LYS A 52 19.47 -2.53 1.79
CA LYS A 52 20.25 -2.42 3.03
C LYS A 52 21.76 -2.58 2.76
N TYR A 53 22.13 -3.40 1.77
CA TYR A 53 23.53 -3.67 1.42
C TYR A 53 24.05 -2.72 0.34
N ASN A 54 23.25 -2.44 -0.69
CA ASN A 54 23.64 -1.57 -1.79
C ASN A 54 22.43 -0.85 -2.38
N LYS A 55 22.44 0.50 -2.28
CA LYS A 55 21.33 1.33 -2.73
C LYS A 55 21.08 1.25 -4.24
N LEU A 56 22.13 1.12 -5.06
CA LEU A 56 22.00 1.03 -6.52
C LEU A 56 21.39 -0.31 -6.92
N LEU A 57 21.93 -1.40 -6.39
CA LEU A 57 21.40 -2.74 -6.63
C LEU A 57 19.95 -2.84 -6.13
N GLY A 58 19.62 -2.23 -4.98
CA GLY A 58 18.25 -2.17 -4.47
C GLY A 58 17.29 -1.45 -5.42
N LYS A 59 17.72 -0.35 -6.07
CA LYS A 59 16.90 0.34 -7.09
C LYS A 59 16.67 -0.53 -8.31
N ILE A 60 17.71 -1.20 -8.79
CA ILE A 60 17.63 -2.13 -9.94
C ILE A 60 16.70 -3.29 -9.59
N SER A 61 16.88 -3.94 -8.44
CA SER A 61 16.04 -5.05 -7.97
C SER A 61 14.57 -4.65 -7.86
N ASN A 62 14.28 -3.44 -7.34
CA ASN A 62 12.91 -2.91 -7.28
C ASN A 62 12.31 -2.71 -8.69
N LEU A 63 13.10 -2.24 -9.65
CA LEU A 63 12.64 -2.07 -11.02
C LEU A 63 12.38 -3.43 -11.68
N ILE A 64 13.30 -4.38 -11.54
CA ILE A 64 13.16 -5.76 -12.04
C ILE A 64 11.90 -6.40 -11.45
N ASP A 65 11.68 -6.28 -10.14
CA ASP A 65 10.49 -6.81 -9.45
C ASP A 65 9.17 -6.27 -10.02
N LYS A 66 9.18 -5.05 -10.57
CA LYS A 66 7.98 -4.46 -11.18
C LYS A 66 7.81 -4.79 -12.66
N VAL A 67 8.91 -5.00 -13.37
CA VAL A 67 8.89 -5.41 -14.80
C VAL A 67 8.52 -6.89 -14.90
N ILE A 68 9.18 -7.71 -14.08
CA ILE A 68 8.95 -9.16 -14.01
C ILE A 68 8.39 -9.43 -12.61
N PRO A 69 7.11 -9.74 -12.46
CA PRO A 69 6.52 -10.03 -11.16
C PRO A 69 7.08 -11.35 -10.60
N ILE A 70 8.22 -11.26 -9.90
CA ILE A 70 8.93 -12.42 -9.34
C ILE A 70 8.22 -12.92 -8.07
N GLN A 71 7.77 -11.98 -7.24
CA GLN A 71 7.10 -12.28 -5.97
C GLN A 71 5.97 -11.27 -5.72
N THR A 72 4.84 -11.79 -5.29
CA THR A 72 3.70 -11.02 -4.78
C THR A 72 3.63 -11.23 -3.27
N ASN A 73 3.30 -10.19 -2.54
CA ASN A 73 3.16 -10.26 -1.09
C ASN A 73 1.71 -9.93 -0.71
N SER A 74 1.05 -10.86 -0.05
CA SER A 74 -0.07 -10.56 0.83
C SER A 74 0.45 -10.09 2.19
N VAL A 75 -0.38 -9.52 3.01
CA VAL A 75 -0.01 -8.98 4.32
C VAL A 75 -1.12 -9.25 5.33
N SER A 76 -0.73 -9.50 6.58
CA SER A 76 -1.67 -9.60 7.70
C SER A 76 -1.55 -8.35 8.57
N PRO A 77 -2.66 -7.68 8.90
CA PRO A 77 -2.68 -6.67 9.95
C PRO A 77 -2.23 -7.27 11.28
N LEU A 78 -1.44 -6.52 12.05
CA LEU A 78 -0.88 -6.96 13.31
C LEU A 78 -1.18 -5.93 14.41
N ILE A 79 -1.40 -6.39 15.63
CA ILE A 79 -1.49 -5.51 16.78
C ILE A 79 -0.08 -5.33 17.36
N ASP A 80 0.38 -4.09 17.43
CA ASP A 80 1.69 -3.76 17.99
C ASP A 80 1.69 -3.74 19.52
N LYS A 81 2.87 -3.52 20.11
CA LYS A 81 3.04 -3.48 21.57
C LYS A 81 2.31 -2.32 22.27
N PHE A 82 1.83 -1.33 21.55
CA PHE A 82 1.03 -0.22 22.07
C PHE A 82 -0.48 -0.45 21.88
N GLY A 83 -0.87 -1.59 21.28
CA GLY A 83 -2.26 -1.90 20.95
C GLY A 83 -2.79 -1.08 19.79
N LEU A 84 -1.92 -0.70 18.84
CA LEU A 84 -2.29 -0.10 17.57
C LEU A 84 -2.29 -1.17 16.49
N THR A 85 -3.23 -1.07 15.55
CA THR A 85 -3.27 -1.97 14.39
C THR A 85 -2.31 -1.48 13.32
N GLU A 86 -1.26 -2.25 13.08
CA GLU A 86 -0.34 -2.07 11.95
C GLU A 86 -0.91 -2.71 10.70
N VAL A 87 -1.07 -1.95 9.63
CA VAL A 87 -1.48 -2.47 8.31
C VAL A 87 -0.35 -2.26 7.31
N PRO A 88 0.45 -3.30 7.02
CA PRO A 88 1.53 -3.21 6.05
C PRO A 88 0.99 -2.94 4.63
N THR A 89 1.82 -2.37 3.77
CA THR A 89 1.48 -2.19 2.35
C THR A 89 1.95 -3.38 1.52
N SER A 90 1.20 -3.74 0.47
CA SER A 90 1.61 -4.77 -0.49
C SER A 90 2.27 -4.14 -1.71
N ILE A 91 1.67 -3.13 -2.32
CA ILE A 91 2.18 -2.57 -3.57
C ILE A 91 1.86 -1.09 -3.73
N LEU A 92 2.83 -0.33 -4.28
CA LEU A 92 2.64 1.03 -4.76
C LEU A 92 2.34 1.03 -6.25
N LEU A 93 1.25 1.69 -6.68
CA LEU A 93 1.07 2.07 -8.08
C LEU A 93 2.06 3.17 -8.42
N ILE A 94 3.09 2.83 -9.17
CA ILE A 94 4.19 3.76 -9.48
C ILE A 94 3.83 4.75 -10.57
N SER A 95 4.43 5.94 -10.52
CA SER A 95 4.39 6.91 -11.61
C SER A 95 5.13 6.39 -12.84
N LYS A 96 4.62 6.68 -14.04
CA LYS A 96 5.17 6.27 -15.34
C LYS A 96 6.10 7.33 -15.93
N ASN A 97 7.12 7.73 -15.17
CA ASN A 97 8.12 8.70 -15.67
C ASN A 97 9.51 8.08 -15.76
N GLY A 98 10.35 8.64 -16.63
CA GLY A 98 11.73 8.22 -16.84
C GLY A 98 11.83 6.70 -17.07
N ILE A 99 12.80 6.05 -16.46
CA ILE A 99 13.04 4.61 -16.61
C ILE A 99 11.85 3.73 -16.19
N ARG A 100 10.94 4.27 -15.35
CA ARG A 100 9.75 3.52 -14.90
C ARG A 100 8.71 3.29 -16.01
N THR A 101 8.85 3.93 -17.17
CA THR A 101 8.00 3.70 -18.35
C THR A 101 8.12 2.28 -18.90
N ILE A 102 9.23 1.58 -18.64
CA ILE A 102 9.43 0.18 -19.04
C ILE A 102 8.52 -0.79 -18.27
N VAL A 103 8.02 -0.39 -17.09
CA VAL A 103 7.04 -1.18 -16.33
C VAL A 103 5.69 -1.07 -17.04
N THR A 104 5.28 -2.10 -17.75
CA THR A 104 4.03 -2.10 -18.52
C THR A 104 2.80 -2.14 -17.60
N ASN A 105 1.65 -1.72 -18.12
CA ASN A 105 0.38 -1.91 -17.40
C ASN A 105 0.03 -3.39 -17.24
N TYR A 106 0.46 -4.22 -18.20
CA TYR A 106 0.27 -5.67 -18.13
C TYR A 106 1.04 -6.28 -16.95
N SER A 107 2.35 -6.00 -16.82
CA SER A 107 3.15 -6.55 -15.71
C SER A 107 2.67 -6.06 -14.35
N MET A 108 2.28 -4.77 -14.24
CA MET A 108 1.74 -4.21 -13.02
C MET A 108 0.39 -4.82 -12.66
N PHE A 109 -0.52 -4.96 -13.63
CA PHE A 109 -1.82 -5.60 -13.41
C PHE A 109 -1.66 -7.08 -13.02
N LYS A 110 -0.80 -7.82 -13.73
CA LYS A 110 -0.51 -9.21 -13.41
C LYS A 110 -0.01 -9.35 -11.96
N LYS A 111 0.94 -8.53 -11.57
CA LYS A 111 1.49 -8.55 -10.19
C LYS A 111 0.40 -8.28 -9.14
N ILE A 112 -0.49 -7.31 -9.39
CA ILE A 112 -1.59 -7.00 -8.49
C ILE A 112 -2.60 -8.14 -8.44
N LYS A 113 -2.96 -8.68 -9.60
CA LYS A 113 -3.86 -9.83 -9.70
C LYS A 113 -3.32 -11.02 -8.90
N ASP A 114 -2.06 -11.40 -9.15
CA ASP A 114 -1.41 -12.51 -8.45
C ASP A 114 -1.36 -12.27 -6.93
N GLY A 115 -1.18 -11.00 -6.49
CA GLY A 115 -1.21 -10.64 -5.08
C GLY A 115 -2.59 -10.72 -4.44
N ILE A 116 -3.63 -10.35 -5.16
CA ILE A 116 -5.01 -10.51 -4.71
C ILE A 116 -5.35 -12.01 -4.60
N ASP A 117 -4.98 -12.81 -5.61
CA ASP A 117 -5.23 -14.26 -5.60
C ASP A 117 -4.44 -14.95 -4.47
N LEU A 118 -3.22 -14.49 -4.18
CA LEU A 118 -2.45 -14.97 -3.03
C LEU A 118 -3.13 -14.62 -1.71
N ALA A 119 -3.58 -13.37 -1.54
CA ALA A 119 -4.28 -12.93 -0.33
C ALA A 119 -5.56 -13.75 -0.09
N ILE A 120 -6.31 -14.09 -1.16
CA ILE A 120 -7.47 -14.98 -1.07
C ILE A 120 -7.05 -16.36 -0.56
N SER A 121 -6.00 -16.94 -1.14
CA SER A 121 -5.55 -18.30 -0.79
C SER A 121 -5.01 -18.41 0.64
N GLN A 122 -4.44 -17.32 1.16
CA GLN A 122 -3.86 -17.25 2.50
C GLN A 122 -4.79 -16.64 3.55
N ASN A 123 -5.97 -16.19 3.15
CA ASN A 123 -6.90 -15.43 4.01
C ASN A 123 -6.23 -14.19 4.63
N GLU A 124 -5.51 -13.45 3.80
CA GLU A 124 -4.75 -12.25 4.16
C GLU A 124 -5.27 -11.01 3.40
N CYS A 125 -4.60 -9.89 3.59
CA CYS A 125 -4.91 -8.63 2.92
C CYS A 125 -3.99 -8.38 1.73
N PHE A 126 -4.47 -7.67 0.72
CA PHE A 126 -3.67 -7.08 -0.33
C PHE A 126 -3.85 -5.57 -0.35
N HIS A 127 -2.87 -4.82 0.16
CA HIS A 127 -2.95 -3.39 0.37
C HIS A 127 -2.30 -2.61 -0.77
N ILE A 128 -3.11 -2.06 -1.66
CA ILE A 128 -2.68 -1.19 -2.77
C ILE A 128 -2.72 0.26 -2.31
N TRP A 129 -1.68 1.02 -2.65
CA TRP A 129 -1.66 2.45 -2.36
C TRP A 129 -1.02 3.26 -3.49
N PHE A 130 -1.32 4.55 -3.53
CA PHE A 130 -0.74 5.48 -4.50
C PHE A 130 -0.86 6.92 -4.00
N HIS A 131 -0.09 7.82 -4.63
CA HIS A 131 -0.30 9.26 -4.53
C HIS A 131 -1.03 9.76 -5.76
N PRO A 132 -1.87 10.80 -5.69
CA PRO A 132 -2.49 11.41 -6.86
C PRO A 132 -1.47 11.78 -7.94
N SER A 133 -0.28 12.24 -7.55
CA SER A 133 0.83 12.56 -8.45
C SER A 133 1.37 11.35 -9.25
N ASN A 134 1.08 10.11 -8.84
CA ASN A 134 1.47 8.93 -9.62
C ASN A 134 0.72 8.84 -10.95
N PHE A 135 -0.41 9.53 -11.09
CA PHE A 135 -1.23 9.57 -12.30
C PHE A 135 -0.89 10.72 -13.25
N TYR A 136 0.06 11.59 -12.89
CA TYR A 136 0.43 12.74 -13.70
C TYR A 136 1.00 12.35 -15.07
N TYR A 137 1.91 11.35 -15.10
CA TYR A 137 2.49 10.85 -16.35
C TYR A 137 1.67 9.70 -16.92
N GLN A 138 1.43 9.73 -18.23
CA GLN A 138 0.61 8.74 -18.95
C GLN A 138 -0.76 8.54 -18.28
N THR A 139 -1.41 9.63 -17.94
CA THR A 139 -2.64 9.70 -17.14
C THR A 139 -3.70 8.70 -17.59
N ASN A 140 -4.05 8.68 -18.89
CA ASN A 140 -5.07 7.76 -19.41
C ASN A 140 -4.68 6.28 -19.16
N LYS A 141 -3.42 5.92 -19.45
CA LYS A 141 -2.95 4.54 -19.22
C LYS A 141 -2.95 4.17 -17.73
N GLN A 142 -2.67 5.13 -16.85
CA GLN A 142 -2.73 4.89 -15.39
C GLN A 142 -4.18 4.69 -14.91
N PHE A 143 -5.12 5.48 -15.43
CA PHE A 143 -6.55 5.26 -15.13
C PHE A 143 -7.09 3.98 -15.76
N ASP A 144 -6.66 3.59 -16.96
CA ASP A 144 -6.99 2.29 -17.56
C ASP A 144 -6.51 1.13 -16.70
N LEU A 145 -5.29 1.23 -16.16
CA LEU A 145 -4.76 0.24 -15.20
C LEU A 145 -5.63 0.18 -13.95
N LEU A 146 -5.92 1.34 -13.34
CA LEU A 146 -6.75 1.40 -12.13
C LEU A 146 -8.14 0.81 -12.39
N LYS A 147 -8.77 1.11 -13.52
CA LYS A 147 -10.06 0.54 -13.93
C LYS A 147 -10.01 -0.99 -14.04
N LYS A 148 -8.94 -1.54 -14.64
CA LYS A 148 -8.74 -3.00 -14.71
C LYS A 148 -8.62 -3.63 -13.33
N ILE A 149 -7.89 -2.98 -12.41
CA ILE A 149 -7.74 -3.44 -11.03
C ILE A 149 -9.10 -3.44 -10.32
N ILE A 150 -9.85 -2.34 -10.41
CA ILE A 150 -11.17 -2.21 -9.77
C ILE A 150 -12.13 -3.27 -10.32
N ASN A 151 -12.15 -3.49 -11.63
CA ASN A 151 -13.00 -4.51 -12.23
C ASN A 151 -12.65 -5.92 -11.71
N TYR A 152 -11.35 -6.22 -11.55
CA TYR A 152 -10.92 -7.51 -11.00
C TYR A 152 -11.32 -7.66 -9.52
N VAL A 153 -11.14 -6.61 -8.72
CA VAL A 153 -11.57 -6.58 -7.32
C VAL A 153 -13.08 -6.78 -7.22
N ASN A 154 -13.87 -6.09 -8.04
CA ASN A 154 -15.32 -6.25 -8.05
C ASN A 154 -15.75 -7.68 -8.41
N LEU A 155 -15.14 -8.29 -9.43
CA LEU A 155 -15.39 -9.67 -9.79
C LEU A 155 -15.17 -10.62 -8.60
N LYS A 156 -14.05 -10.47 -7.88
CA LYS A 156 -13.74 -11.30 -6.72
C LYS A 156 -14.69 -11.04 -5.54
N ARG A 157 -15.11 -9.80 -5.36
CA ARG A 157 -16.10 -9.42 -4.34
C ARG A 157 -17.47 -10.02 -4.65
N GLU A 158 -17.94 -9.97 -5.90
CA GLU A 158 -19.20 -10.59 -6.34
C GLU A 158 -19.20 -12.11 -6.17
N GLN A 159 -18.03 -12.74 -6.27
CA GLN A 159 -17.82 -14.14 -5.97
C GLN A 159 -17.80 -14.46 -4.45
N GLY A 160 -17.87 -13.45 -3.59
CA GLY A 160 -17.76 -13.61 -2.13
C GLY A 160 -16.37 -14.00 -1.62
N LEU A 161 -15.33 -13.83 -2.46
CA LEU A 161 -13.96 -14.25 -2.13
C LEU A 161 -13.15 -13.19 -1.39
N ILE A 162 -13.55 -11.93 -1.47
CA ILE A 162 -12.87 -10.80 -0.82
C ILE A 162 -13.86 -9.77 -0.28
N GLU A 163 -13.38 -9.01 0.69
CA GLU A 163 -14.01 -7.79 1.18
C GLU A 163 -13.06 -6.60 0.93
N VAL A 164 -13.61 -5.43 0.59
CA VAL A 164 -12.84 -4.18 0.45
C VAL A 164 -13.02 -3.37 1.72
N LYS A 165 -11.93 -3.12 2.43
CA LYS A 165 -11.92 -2.42 3.73
C LYS A 165 -11.16 -1.10 3.68
N LEU A 166 -11.63 -0.14 4.45
CA LEU A 166 -10.86 1.04 4.83
C LEU A 166 -9.89 0.68 5.96
N LEU A 167 -8.81 1.46 6.12
CA LEU A 167 -7.81 1.18 7.16
C LEU A 167 -8.38 1.21 8.59
N ASN A 168 -9.40 2.01 8.84
CA ASN A 168 -10.07 2.06 10.15
C ASN A 168 -11.01 0.88 10.43
N GLN A 169 -11.24 0.00 9.48
CA GLN A 169 -12.07 -1.21 9.63
C GLN A 169 -11.27 -2.45 10.06
N PHE A 170 -9.99 -2.27 10.35
CA PHE A 170 -9.11 -3.31 10.90
C PHE A 170 -8.94 -3.22 12.44
N ASN A 171 -9.76 -2.44 13.11
CA ASN A 171 -9.74 -2.23 14.56
C ASN A 171 -10.52 -3.33 15.28
#